data_e0f591a6c9429b6bd307e6fee902f0ee
#
_entry.id   e0f591a6c9429b6bd307e6fee902f0ee
#
_cell.length_a   1.000
_cell.length_b   1.000
_cell.length_c   1.000
_cell.angle_alpha   90.00
_cell.angle_beta   90.00
_cell.angle_gamma   90.00
#
_symmetry.space_group_name_H-M   'P 1'
#
loop_
_entity.id
_entity.type
_entity.pdbx_description
1 polymer ?
#
loop_
_entity_poly.entity_id
_entity_poly.type
_entity_poly.pdbx_seq_one_letter_code
_entity_poly.pdbx_strand_id
1 'polypeptide(L)'
;MENTSAYLKAAILITLTSPVRLAKRFHRFQPPFFASIIEVRVIASEFRRKLQPEKKIVEWSGIKPGMTVLELGCGSGVYTIALARAVGNQGKLYVVDMQQAMIDRLKRRLAKPEYSEFTNIEIRLANAYDLPFTNESIDLVVMVGVLPEIPNKDRALKEINSILKPDGILAISENLIDPDYPLRRTTKKYCRRGGFVLLNTSGSFFNYTMQFRKS
;
A
#
# COMPACT_ATOMS: atom_id res chain seq x y z
N MET A 1 14.73 11.84 23.61
CA MET A 1 14.58 12.82 22.49
C MET A 1 15.75 12.84 21.51
N GLU A 2 16.94 12.35 21.85
CA GLU A 2 18.13 12.36 20.96
C GLU A 2 18.09 11.38 19.78
N ASN A 3 17.37 10.28 19.89
CA ASN A 3 17.32 9.27 18.82
C ASN A 3 16.51 9.70 17.56
N THR A 4 15.58 10.63 17.69
CA THR A 4 14.74 11.06 16.58
C THR A 4 15.54 11.85 15.52
N SER A 5 16.53 12.63 15.95
CA SER A 5 17.40 13.41 15.05
C SER A 5 18.33 12.54 14.21
N ALA A 6 18.87 11.46 14.80
CA ALA A 6 19.75 10.53 14.10
C ALA A 6 18.98 9.72 13.02
N TYR A 7 17.77 9.27 13.35
CA TYR A 7 16.90 8.57 12.39
C TYR A 7 16.45 9.48 11.24
N LEU A 8 16.18 10.76 11.55
CA LEU A 8 15.80 11.75 10.53
C LEU A 8 16.95 12.01 9.56
N LYS A 9 18.19 12.17 10.06
CA LYS A 9 19.38 12.34 9.23
C LYS A 9 19.65 11.11 8.37
N ALA A 10 19.51 9.90 8.91
CA ALA A 10 19.66 8.65 8.18
C ALA A 10 18.59 8.50 7.09
N ALA A 11 17.33 8.82 7.39
CA ALA A 11 16.23 8.79 6.41
C ALA A 11 16.44 9.80 5.26
N ILE A 12 16.88 11.01 5.58
CA ILE A 12 17.21 12.04 4.57
C ILE A 12 18.40 11.60 3.72
N LEU A 13 19.42 11.01 4.32
CA LEU A 13 20.60 10.52 3.60
C LEU A 13 20.24 9.36 2.66
N ILE A 14 19.42 8.41 3.12
CA ILE A 14 18.90 7.30 2.30
C ILE A 14 18.05 7.84 1.14
N THR A 15 17.25 8.88 1.37
CA THR A 15 16.40 9.49 0.35
C THR A 15 17.22 10.25 -0.71
N LEU A 16 18.29 10.92 -0.30
CA LEU A 16 19.16 11.71 -1.20
C LEU A 16 20.17 10.86 -1.98
N THR A 17 20.62 9.74 -1.40
CA THR A 17 21.64 8.85 -1.97
C THR A 17 21.08 7.53 -2.48
N SER A 18 19.75 7.38 -2.50
CA SER A 18 19.10 6.11 -2.87
C SER A 18 19.56 5.65 -4.27
N PRO A 19 20.17 4.46 -4.38
CA PRO A 19 20.52 3.87 -5.65
C PRO A 19 19.31 3.67 -6.58
N VAL A 20 18.09 3.68 -6.05
CA VAL A 20 16.85 3.60 -6.83
C VAL A 20 16.60 4.87 -7.66
N ARG A 21 16.94 6.08 -7.13
CA ARG A 21 16.88 7.32 -7.94
C ARG A 21 17.94 7.32 -9.03
N LEU A 22 19.13 6.78 -8.75
CA LEU A 22 20.20 6.64 -9.74
C LEU A 22 19.84 5.59 -10.80
N ALA A 23 19.28 4.45 -10.41
CA ALA A 23 18.84 3.38 -11.30
C ALA A 23 17.69 3.81 -12.24
N LYS A 24 16.75 4.63 -11.80
CA LYS A 24 15.70 5.20 -12.67
C LYS A 24 16.28 6.11 -13.77
N ARG A 25 17.44 6.71 -13.54
CA ARG A 25 18.14 7.57 -14.52
C ARG A 25 18.93 6.75 -15.56
N PHE A 26 19.25 5.47 -15.25
CA PHE A 26 20.00 4.54 -16.11
C PHE A 26 19.14 3.35 -16.54
N HIS A 27 18.08 3.59 -17.28
CA HIS A 27 17.13 2.57 -17.79
C HIS A 27 17.74 1.52 -18.76
N ARG A 28 19.05 1.38 -18.84
CA ARG A 28 19.72 0.60 -19.89
C ARG A 28 20.55 -0.62 -19.43
N PHE A 29 20.55 -0.98 -18.12
CA PHE A 29 21.32 -2.11 -17.61
C PHE A 29 20.43 -3.16 -16.93
N GLN A 30 20.43 -4.38 -17.48
CA GLN A 30 19.84 -5.61 -16.91
C GLN A 30 20.96 -6.54 -16.43
N PRO A 31 20.71 -7.56 -15.68
CA PRO A 31 19.98 -7.94 -14.48
C PRO A 31 20.67 -8.82 -13.44
N PRO A 32 21.73 -8.61 -12.74
CA PRO A 32 21.81 -9.20 -11.40
C PRO A 32 21.25 -8.27 -10.32
N PHE A 33 20.86 -7.06 -10.70
CA PHE A 33 20.41 -5.99 -9.80
C PHE A 33 18.97 -6.17 -9.28
N PHE A 34 18.11 -6.94 -9.95
CA PHE A 34 16.72 -7.12 -9.55
C PHE A 34 16.53 -7.93 -8.27
N ALA A 35 17.39 -8.92 -8.00
CA ALA A 35 17.34 -9.68 -6.74
C ALA A 35 17.68 -8.77 -5.56
N SER A 36 18.66 -7.89 -5.68
CA SER A 36 19.04 -6.93 -4.64
C SER A 36 17.99 -5.84 -4.42
N ILE A 37 17.25 -5.43 -5.46
CA ILE A 37 16.13 -4.50 -5.33
C ILE A 37 14.98 -5.13 -4.53
N ILE A 38 14.69 -6.41 -4.74
CA ILE A 38 13.67 -7.14 -3.97
C ILE A 38 14.11 -7.25 -2.50
N GLU A 39 15.36 -7.55 -2.22
CA GLU A 39 15.89 -7.63 -0.85
C GLU A 39 15.87 -6.27 -0.16
N VAL A 40 16.29 -5.21 -0.83
CA VAL A 40 16.23 -3.84 -0.32
C VAL A 40 14.78 -3.42 -0.04
N ARG A 41 13.83 -3.80 -0.90
CA ARG A 41 12.40 -3.53 -0.66
C ARG A 41 11.84 -4.30 0.53
N VAL A 42 12.30 -5.52 0.78
CA VAL A 42 11.89 -6.30 1.95
C VAL A 42 12.44 -5.68 3.24
N ILE A 43 13.72 -5.32 3.26
CA ILE A 43 14.34 -4.63 4.41
C ILE A 43 13.68 -3.26 4.63
N ALA A 44 13.41 -2.52 3.56
CA ALA A 44 12.69 -1.26 3.62
C ALA A 44 11.23 -1.44 4.12
N SER A 45 10.58 -2.58 3.84
CA SER A 45 9.23 -2.86 4.32
C SER A 45 9.18 -3.11 5.83
N GLU A 46 10.17 -3.81 6.40
CA GLU A 46 10.29 -4.01 7.85
C GLU A 46 10.61 -2.70 8.59
N PHE A 47 11.48 -1.88 8.01
CA PHE A 47 11.80 -0.56 8.56
C PHE A 47 10.59 0.39 8.46
N ARG A 48 9.84 0.32 7.36
CA ARG A 48 8.58 1.04 7.16
C ARG A 48 7.57 0.71 8.25
N ARG A 49 7.44 -0.57 8.63
CA ARG A 49 6.55 -1.02 9.72
C ARG A 49 6.86 -0.36 11.06
N LYS A 50 8.15 -0.14 11.38
CA LYS A 50 8.55 0.59 12.61
C LYS A 50 8.13 2.05 12.59
N LEU A 51 8.17 2.70 11.43
CA LEU A 51 7.82 4.11 11.28
C LEU A 51 6.33 4.35 11.02
N GLN A 52 5.67 3.37 10.46
CA GLN A 52 4.24 3.36 10.18
C GLN A 52 3.63 2.08 10.75
N PRO A 53 3.37 2.05 12.08
CA PRO A 53 2.85 0.87 12.76
C PRO A 53 1.53 0.39 12.16
N GLU A 54 1.35 -0.92 12.08
CA GLU A 54 0.15 -1.59 11.55
C GLU A 54 -1.14 -1.03 12.18
N LYS A 55 -1.12 -0.78 13.50
CA LYS A 55 -2.25 -0.19 14.22
C LYS A 55 -2.69 1.14 13.61
N LYS A 56 -1.73 2.00 13.22
CA LYS A 56 -2.05 3.30 12.61
C LYS A 56 -2.60 3.16 11.20
N ILE A 57 -2.10 2.18 10.41
CA ILE A 57 -2.66 1.90 9.08
C ILE A 57 -4.13 1.49 9.20
N VAL A 58 -4.44 0.57 10.11
CA VAL A 58 -5.81 0.13 10.37
C VAL A 58 -6.70 1.30 10.81
N GLU A 59 -6.27 2.03 11.84
CA GLU A 59 -7.02 3.17 12.40
C GLU A 59 -7.29 4.26 11.35
N TRP A 60 -6.25 4.63 10.59
CA TRP A 60 -6.33 5.75 9.65
C TRP A 60 -6.96 5.36 8.30
N SER A 61 -7.06 4.07 7.98
CA SER A 61 -7.74 3.62 6.75
C SER A 61 -9.26 3.69 6.84
N GLY A 62 -9.82 3.70 8.06
CA GLY A 62 -11.26 3.66 8.27
C GLY A 62 -11.87 2.27 8.13
N ILE A 63 -11.04 1.22 8.22
CA ILE A 63 -11.50 -0.17 8.18
C ILE A 63 -12.44 -0.47 9.36
N LYS A 64 -13.49 -1.26 9.08
CA LYS A 64 -14.44 -1.71 10.10
C LYS A 64 -14.67 -3.21 9.98
N PRO A 65 -15.01 -3.89 11.08
CA PRO A 65 -15.41 -5.29 11.04
C PRO A 65 -16.57 -5.52 10.05
N GLY A 66 -16.53 -6.64 9.33
CA GLY A 66 -17.56 -7.02 8.36
C GLY A 66 -17.41 -6.43 6.97
N MET A 67 -16.47 -5.51 6.74
CA MET A 67 -16.23 -4.92 5.43
C MET A 67 -15.62 -5.93 4.44
N THR A 68 -15.88 -5.71 3.15
CA THR A 68 -15.13 -6.28 2.03
C THR A 68 -14.02 -5.31 1.65
N VAL A 69 -12.79 -5.67 1.98
CA VAL A 69 -11.60 -4.81 1.83
C VAL A 69 -10.66 -5.36 0.77
N LEU A 70 -10.07 -4.48 -0.03
CA LEU A 70 -8.98 -4.78 -0.95
C LEU A 70 -7.68 -4.12 -0.47
N GLU A 71 -6.67 -4.93 -0.16
CA GLU A 71 -5.28 -4.49 -0.05
C GLU A 71 -4.64 -4.55 -1.43
N LEU A 72 -4.40 -3.41 -2.06
CA LEU A 72 -3.78 -3.32 -3.37
C LEU A 72 -2.29 -3.02 -3.24
N GLY A 73 -1.44 -3.92 -3.79
CA GLY A 73 0.02 -3.85 -3.68
C GLY A 73 0.52 -4.33 -2.31
N CYS A 74 0.16 -5.55 -1.93
CA CYS A 74 0.47 -6.10 -0.61
C CYS A 74 1.98 -6.30 -0.36
N GLY A 75 2.80 -6.38 -1.41
CA GLY A 75 4.20 -6.73 -1.28
C GLY A 75 4.40 -8.05 -0.55
N SER A 76 5.24 -8.07 0.49
CA SER A 76 5.46 -9.25 1.33
C SER A 76 4.38 -9.50 2.40
N GLY A 77 3.28 -8.76 2.38
CA GLY A 77 2.18 -8.90 3.33
C GLY A 77 2.46 -8.28 4.70
N VAL A 78 3.17 -7.15 4.74
CA VAL A 78 3.52 -6.48 6.01
C VAL A 78 2.27 -6.07 6.78
N TYR A 79 1.27 -5.54 6.09
CA TYR A 79 0.03 -5.04 6.71
C TYR A 79 -1.13 -6.04 6.62
N THR A 80 -1.05 -7.05 5.76
CA THR A 80 -2.12 -8.00 5.45
C THR A 80 -2.76 -8.61 6.70
N ILE A 81 -1.96 -9.08 7.66
CA ILE A 81 -2.47 -9.71 8.89
C ILE A 81 -3.24 -8.72 9.76
N ALA A 82 -2.73 -7.49 9.91
CA ALA A 82 -3.40 -6.48 10.70
C ALA A 82 -4.72 -6.03 10.06
N LEU A 83 -4.76 -5.93 8.72
CA LEU A 83 -5.97 -5.63 7.96
C LEU A 83 -6.99 -6.78 8.07
N ALA A 84 -6.56 -8.05 7.93
CA ALA A 84 -7.43 -9.22 8.08
C ALA A 84 -8.06 -9.30 9.47
N ARG A 85 -7.26 -9.04 10.52
CA ARG A 85 -7.75 -8.98 11.90
C ARG A 85 -8.78 -7.88 12.09
N ALA A 86 -8.56 -6.71 11.51
CA ALA A 86 -9.47 -5.57 11.62
C ALA A 86 -10.78 -5.79 10.86
N VAL A 87 -10.74 -6.47 9.72
CA VAL A 87 -11.92 -6.90 8.96
C VAL A 87 -12.74 -7.92 9.75
N GLY A 88 -12.07 -8.81 10.49
CA GLY A 88 -12.71 -9.86 11.28
C GLY A 88 -13.34 -10.96 10.43
N ASN A 89 -13.86 -11.99 11.09
CA ASN A 89 -14.38 -13.20 10.43
C ASN A 89 -15.68 -12.99 9.64
N GLN A 90 -16.41 -11.90 9.91
CA GLN A 90 -17.64 -11.54 9.21
C GLN A 90 -17.39 -10.77 7.91
N GLY A 91 -16.15 -10.30 7.68
CA GLY A 91 -15.75 -9.57 6.48
C GLY A 91 -14.79 -10.37 5.61
N LYS A 92 -14.32 -9.75 4.54
CA LYS A 92 -13.41 -10.37 3.57
C LYS A 92 -12.24 -9.43 3.25
N LEU A 93 -11.03 -9.94 3.28
CA LEU A 93 -9.85 -9.23 2.81
C LEU A 93 -9.36 -9.86 1.49
N TYR A 94 -9.50 -9.14 0.41
CA TYR A 94 -8.82 -9.44 -0.84
C TYR A 94 -7.43 -8.79 -0.83
N VAL A 95 -6.43 -9.55 -1.29
CA VAL A 95 -5.05 -9.11 -1.31
C VAL A 95 -4.50 -9.27 -2.71
N VAL A 96 -4.08 -8.16 -3.32
CA VAL A 96 -3.65 -8.12 -4.71
C VAL A 96 -2.23 -7.57 -4.83
N ASP A 97 -1.42 -8.24 -5.63
CA ASP A 97 -0.14 -7.74 -6.12
C ASP A 97 0.05 -8.17 -7.57
N MET A 98 0.79 -7.38 -8.35
CA MET A 98 1.13 -7.72 -9.73
C MET A 98 2.37 -8.63 -9.85
N GLN A 99 3.12 -8.78 -8.77
CA GLN A 99 4.36 -9.56 -8.73
C GLN A 99 4.13 -10.94 -8.13
N GLN A 100 4.26 -12.00 -8.93
CA GLN A 100 4.12 -13.39 -8.47
C GLN A 100 5.02 -13.70 -7.26
N ALA A 101 6.25 -13.19 -7.26
CA ALA A 101 7.20 -13.40 -6.16
C ALA A 101 6.70 -12.82 -4.82
N MET A 102 5.94 -11.73 -4.83
CA MET A 102 5.32 -11.15 -3.62
C MET A 102 4.15 -12.01 -3.15
N ILE A 103 3.31 -12.44 -4.06
CA ILE A 103 2.21 -13.39 -3.79
C ILE A 103 2.75 -14.69 -3.16
N ASP A 104 3.83 -15.25 -3.70
CA ASP A 104 4.42 -16.48 -3.18
C ASP A 104 5.02 -16.28 -1.77
N ARG A 105 5.60 -15.14 -1.50
CA ARG A 105 6.09 -14.79 -0.15
C ARG A 105 4.95 -14.67 0.84
N LEU A 106 3.87 -13.99 0.46
CA LEU A 106 2.69 -13.86 1.29
C LEU A 106 2.06 -15.23 1.57
N LYS A 107 1.89 -16.08 0.55
CA LYS A 107 1.37 -17.45 0.72
C LYS A 107 2.23 -18.27 1.68
N ARG A 108 3.56 -18.24 1.54
CA ARG A 108 4.47 -18.92 2.49
C ARG A 108 4.36 -18.37 3.91
N ARG A 109 4.14 -17.07 4.07
CA ARG A 109 3.91 -16.46 5.38
C ARG A 109 2.61 -16.97 6.00
N LEU A 110 1.50 -16.94 5.24
CA LEU A 110 0.18 -17.35 5.72
C LEU A 110 0.05 -18.86 5.95
N ALA A 111 0.91 -19.68 5.34
CA ALA A 111 0.95 -21.13 5.58
C ALA A 111 1.53 -21.51 6.95
N LYS A 112 2.07 -20.56 7.72
CA LYS A 112 2.57 -20.84 9.07
C LYS A 112 1.42 -21.05 10.05
N PRO A 113 1.55 -21.98 11.02
CA PRO A 113 0.49 -22.31 11.96
C PRO A 113 -0.08 -21.10 12.72
N GLU A 114 0.76 -20.11 13.01
CA GLU A 114 0.39 -18.89 13.72
C GLU A 114 -0.63 -18.00 12.97
N TYR A 115 -0.86 -18.27 11.67
CA TYR A 115 -1.80 -17.53 10.82
C TYR A 115 -2.98 -18.38 10.33
N SER A 116 -3.13 -19.61 10.82
CA SER A 116 -4.20 -20.53 10.41
C SER A 116 -5.61 -20.03 10.72
N GLU A 117 -5.74 -19.08 11.66
CA GLU A 117 -7.00 -18.46 12.04
C GLU A 117 -7.58 -17.51 10.96
N PHE A 118 -6.73 -17.01 10.04
CA PHE A 118 -7.14 -16.03 9.02
C PHE A 118 -7.73 -16.72 7.80
N THR A 119 -8.98 -17.16 7.89
CA THR A 119 -9.74 -17.76 6.78
C THR A 119 -10.43 -16.72 5.88
N ASN A 120 -10.41 -15.47 6.28
CA ASN A 120 -11.03 -14.35 5.60
C ASN A 120 -10.13 -13.66 4.55
N ILE A 121 -8.93 -14.21 4.28
CA ILE A 121 -7.98 -13.66 3.30
C ILE A 121 -8.10 -14.41 1.97
N GLU A 122 -8.20 -13.67 0.87
CA GLU A 122 -8.14 -14.21 -0.49
C GLU A 122 -7.07 -13.48 -1.31
N ILE A 123 -6.11 -14.25 -1.84
CA ILE A 123 -4.96 -13.69 -2.56
C ILE A 123 -5.17 -13.85 -4.06
N ARG A 124 -4.98 -12.75 -4.81
CA ARG A 124 -5.07 -12.73 -6.28
C ARG A 124 -3.83 -12.07 -6.89
N LEU A 125 -3.32 -12.64 -7.97
CA LEU A 125 -2.34 -12.00 -8.83
C LEU A 125 -3.09 -11.14 -9.84
N ALA A 126 -2.95 -9.82 -9.77
CA ALA A 126 -3.61 -8.91 -10.71
C ALA A 126 -2.88 -7.58 -10.83
N ASN A 127 -3.20 -6.84 -11.89
CA ASN A 127 -2.69 -5.50 -12.15
C ASN A 127 -3.73 -4.46 -11.68
N ALA A 128 -3.27 -3.32 -11.17
CA ALA A 128 -4.11 -2.20 -10.77
C ALA A 128 -4.97 -1.60 -11.92
N TYR A 129 -4.72 -2.00 -13.17
CA TYR A 129 -5.45 -1.54 -14.35
C TYR A 129 -6.58 -2.49 -14.80
N ASP A 130 -6.65 -3.67 -14.18
CA ASP A 130 -7.60 -4.73 -14.51
C ASP A 130 -7.76 -5.60 -13.24
N LEU A 131 -8.62 -5.13 -12.36
CA LEU A 131 -8.86 -5.76 -11.07
C LEU A 131 -9.98 -6.78 -11.19
N PRO A 132 -9.78 -8.04 -10.73
CA PRO A 132 -10.74 -9.12 -10.93
C PRO A 132 -11.92 -9.05 -9.94
N PHE A 133 -12.60 -7.89 -9.91
CA PHE A 133 -13.75 -7.63 -9.04
C PHE A 133 -14.91 -7.07 -9.86
N THR A 134 -16.12 -7.39 -9.45
CA THR A 134 -17.32 -6.75 -10.00
C THR A 134 -17.41 -5.29 -9.59
N ASN A 135 -18.04 -4.47 -10.42
CA ASN A 135 -18.29 -3.09 -10.07
C ASN A 135 -19.05 -3.00 -8.74
N GLU A 136 -18.73 -1.99 -7.95
CA GLU A 136 -19.43 -1.67 -6.69
C GLU A 136 -19.48 -2.82 -5.67
N SER A 137 -18.41 -3.64 -5.62
CA SER A 137 -18.34 -4.80 -4.71
C SER A 137 -17.44 -4.59 -3.48
N ILE A 138 -16.58 -3.59 -3.48
CA ILE A 138 -15.58 -3.34 -2.44
C ILE A 138 -15.98 -2.15 -1.57
N ASP A 139 -15.95 -2.33 -0.24
CA ASP A 139 -16.24 -1.25 0.72
C ASP A 139 -15.04 -0.31 0.91
N LEU A 140 -13.84 -0.88 0.91
CA LEU A 140 -12.61 -0.13 1.17
C LEU A 140 -11.44 -0.68 0.35
N VAL A 141 -10.73 0.19 -0.36
CA VAL A 141 -9.42 -0.11 -0.94
C VAL A 141 -8.33 0.55 -0.11
N VAL A 142 -7.34 -0.23 0.32
CA VAL A 142 -6.16 0.24 1.06
C VAL A 142 -4.91 0.10 0.18
N MET A 143 -4.17 1.18 0.04
CA MET A 143 -2.87 1.24 -0.65
C MET A 143 -1.82 1.81 0.29
N VAL A 144 -0.72 1.08 0.54
CA VAL A 144 0.37 1.54 1.42
C VAL A 144 1.68 1.59 0.66
N GLY A 145 2.12 2.80 0.28
CA GLY A 145 3.33 3.03 -0.51
C GLY A 145 3.22 2.49 -1.93
N VAL A 146 2.04 2.47 -2.52
CA VAL A 146 1.77 1.84 -3.84
C VAL A 146 1.49 2.87 -4.93
N LEU A 147 0.71 3.91 -4.63
CA LEU A 147 0.29 4.89 -5.64
C LEU A 147 1.46 5.52 -6.42
N PRO A 148 2.60 5.87 -5.80
CA PRO A 148 3.74 6.43 -6.51
C PRO A 148 4.33 5.49 -7.56
N GLU A 149 4.28 4.18 -7.29
CA GLU A 149 4.87 3.13 -8.13
C GLU A 149 4.04 2.84 -9.39
N ILE A 150 2.76 3.18 -9.39
CA ILE A 150 1.87 2.94 -10.54
C ILE A 150 2.18 3.95 -11.66
N PRO A 151 2.61 3.50 -12.87
CA PRO A 151 2.93 4.43 -13.96
C PRO A 151 1.72 5.26 -14.40
N ASN A 152 0.61 4.64 -14.75
CA ASN A 152 -0.62 5.30 -15.18
C ASN A 152 -1.64 5.37 -14.03
N LYS A 153 -1.45 6.36 -13.16
CA LYS A 153 -2.28 6.56 -11.96
C LYS A 153 -3.74 6.85 -12.29
N ASP A 154 -3.98 7.57 -13.39
CA ASP A 154 -5.34 7.93 -13.80
C ASP A 154 -6.15 6.68 -14.18
N ARG A 155 -5.54 5.72 -14.92
CA ARG A 155 -6.18 4.46 -15.29
C ARG A 155 -6.46 3.60 -14.05
N ALA A 156 -5.46 3.44 -13.17
CA ALA A 156 -5.62 2.66 -11.96
C ALA A 156 -6.68 3.25 -11.00
N LEU A 157 -6.70 4.56 -10.83
CA LEU A 157 -7.70 5.21 -9.98
C LEU A 157 -9.12 5.12 -10.56
N LYS A 158 -9.28 5.14 -11.89
CA LYS A 158 -10.57 4.86 -12.52
C LYS A 158 -11.03 3.42 -12.28
N GLU A 159 -10.11 2.46 -12.39
CA GLU A 159 -10.39 1.05 -12.10
C GLU A 159 -10.80 0.86 -10.64
N ILE A 160 -10.05 1.45 -9.69
CA ILE A 160 -10.39 1.42 -8.27
C ILE A 160 -11.76 2.07 -8.02
N ASN A 161 -12.07 3.16 -8.72
CA ASN A 161 -13.37 3.83 -8.60
C ASN A 161 -14.52 2.94 -9.06
N SER A 162 -14.34 2.15 -10.14
CA SER A 162 -15.39 1.27 -10.65
C SER A 162 -15.76 0.15 -9.68
N ILE A 163 -14.77 -0.45 -9.00
CA ILE A 163 -15.00 -1.57 -8.09
C ILE A 163 -15.48 -1.15 -6.69
N LEU A 164 -15.22 0.10 -6.28
CA LEU A 164 -15.70 0.63 -5.01
C LEU A 164 -17.21 0.83 -5.05
N LYS A 165 -17.89 0.46 -3.97
CA LYS A 165 -19.31 0.78 -3.72
C LYS A 165 -19.53 2.31 -3.77
N PRO A 166 -20.77 2.79 -3.94
CA PRO A 166 -21.07 4.23 -3.93
C PRO A 166 -20.52 4.98 -2.70
N ASP A 167 -20.63 4.37 -1.52
CA ASP A 167 -20.09 4.91 -0.25
C ASP A 167 -18.70 4.34 0.09
N GLY A 168 -18.07 3.65 -0.86
CA GLY A 168 -16.78 3.01 -0.69
C GLY A 168 -15.64 4.02 -0.50
N ILE A 169 -14.62 3.61 0.23
CA ILE A 169 -13.48 4.44 0.62
C ILE A 169 -12.22 3.97 -0.08
N LEU A 170 -11.44 4.90 -0.60
CA LEU A 170 -10.05 4.70 -1.00
C LEU A 170 -9.13 5.30 0.07
N ALA A 171 -8.35 4.46 0.76
CA ALA A 171 -7.36 4.86 1.74
C ALA A 171 -5.95 4.72 1.16
N ILE A 172 -5.23 5.84 1.04
CA ILE A 172 -3.85 5.90 0.53
C ILE A 172 -2.94 6.32 1.67
N SER A 173 -1.97 5.47 1.96
CA SER A 173 -1.00 5.68 3.03
C SER A 173 0.41 5.77 2.46
N GLU A 174 1.12 6.85 2.80
CA GLU A 174 2.44 7.14 2.26
C GLU A 174 3.42 7.50 3.39
N ASN A 175 4.71 7.23 3.15
CA ASN A 175 5.77 7.44 4.13
C ASN A 175 7.00 8.06 3.45
N LEU A 176 7.60 9.08 4.06
CA LEU A 176 8.74 9.84 3.53
C LEU A 176 9.98 9.00 3.24
N ILE A 177 10.13 7.82 3.87
CA ILE A 177 11.24 6.90 3.59
C ILE A 177 11.13 6.31 2.18
N ASP A 178 9.94 6.29 1.61
CA ASP A 178 9.77 5.89 0.23
C ASP A 178 10.44 6.91 -0.68
N PRO A 179 11.39 6.50 -1.55
CA PRO A 179 12.07 7.42 -2.46
C PRO A 179 11.13 8.19 -3.38
N ASP A 180 9.95 7.64 -3.64
CA ASP A 180 8.92 8.23 -4.49
C ASP A 180 7.79 8.90 -3.69
N TYR A 181 8.02 9.19 -2.39
CA TYR A 181 7.04 9.81 -1.51
C TYR A 181 6.37 11.04 -2.14
N PRO A 182 5.06 11.03 -2.33
CA PRO A 182 4.33 12.15 -2.86
C PRO A 182 3.92 13.10 -1.74
N LEU A 183 4.00 14.38 -1.99
CA LEU A 183 3.37 15.36 -1.09
C LEU A 183 1.84 15.16 -1.11
N ARG A 184 1.17 15.41 0.02
CA ARG A 184 -0.30 15.31 0.15
C ARG A 184 -1.06 16.01 -0.99
N ARG A 185 -0.55 17.17 -1.41
CA ARG A 185 -1.09 17.92 -2.54
C ARG A 185 -1.07 17.12 -3.84
N THR A 186 -0.02 16.36 -4.07
CA THR A 186 0.15 15.53 -5.27
C THR A 186 -0.81 14.36 -5.26
N THR A 187 -0.92 13.66 -4.12
CA THR A 187 -1.90 12.57 -3.92
C THR A 187 -3.33 13.05 -4.13
N LYS A 188 -3.70 14.18 -3.52
CA LYS A 188 -5.02 14.82 -3.74
C LYS A 188 -5.30 15.11 -5.21
N LYS A 189 -4.31 15.64 -5.95
CA LYS A 189 -4.44 15.94 -7.38
C LYS A 189 -4.74 14.69 -8.20
N TYR A 190 -4.01 13.59 -7.96
CA TYR A 190 -4.27 12.33 -8.67
C TYR A 190 -5.65 11.77 -8.33
N CYS A 191 -6.00 11.67 -7.04
CA CYS A 191 -7.28 11.13 -6.62
C CYS A 191 -8.46 11.94 -7.20
N ARG A 192 -8.39 13.27 -7.21
CA ARG A 192 -9.42 14.10 -7.82
C ARG A 192 -9.61 13.82 -9.32
N ARG A 193 -8.53 13.59 -10.07
CA ARG A 193 -8.58 13.21 -11.49
C ARG A 193 -9.18 11.82 -11.71
N GLY A 194 -9.02 10.93 -10.72
CA GLY A 194 -9.62 9.60 -10.70
C GLY A 194 -11.08 9.57 -10.25
N GLY A 195 -11.72 10.73 -10.00
CA GLY A 195 -13.12 10.80 -9.56
C GLY A 195 -13.28 10.61 -8.06
N PHE A 196 -12.35 11.13 -7.25
CA PHE A 196 -12.39 11.02 -5.80
C PHE A 196 -12.36 12.38 -5.10
N VAL A 197 -13.10 12.49 -4.01
CA VAL A 197 -13.15 13.65 -3.11
C VAL A 197 -12.52 13.27 -1.77
N LEU A 198 -11.64 14.13 -1.25
CA LEU A 198 -11.00 13.92 0.05
C LEU A 198 -12.03 13.96 1.18
N LEU A 199 -12.01 12.94 2.03
CA LEU A 199 -12.79 12.87 3.28
C LEU A 199 -11.96 13.29 4.48
N ASN A 200 -10.79 12.67 4.66
CA ASN A 200 -9.98 12.85 5.85
C ASN A 200 -8.48 12.74 5.52
N THR A 201 -7.65 13.30 6.40
CA THR A 201 -6.20 13.14 6.37
C THR A 201 -5.71 12.95 7.79
N SER A 202 -5.07 11.83 8.06
CA SER A 202 -4.43 11.49 9.33
C SER A 202 -2.92 11.44 9.19
N GLY A 203 -2.20 11.64 10.30
CA GLY A 203 -0.74 11.56 10.33
C GLY A 203 -0.03 12.90 10.19
N SER A 204 1.27 12.85 9.88
CA SER A 204 2.19 13.99 9.86
C SER A 204 2.71 14.27 8.43
N PHE A 205 3.67 15.19 8.33
CA PHE A 205 4.41 15.40 7.08
C PHE A 205 5.22 14.17 6.68
N PHE A 206 5.72 13.40 7.64
CA PHE A 206 6.60 12.24 7.39
C PHE A 206 5.86 10.98 7.00
N ASN A 207 4.62 10.84 7.48
CA ASN A 207 3.73 9.75 7.13
C ASN A 207 2.29 10.24 7.20
N TYR A 208 1.48 9.83 6.26
CA TYR A 208 0.06 10.18 6.26
C TYR A 208 -0.78 9.07 5.65
N THR A 209 -2.04 9.04 6.04
CA THR A 209 -3.10 8.34 5.35
C THR A 209 -4.19 9.33 4.96
N MET A 210 -4.61 9.27 3.71
CA MET A 210 -5.68 10.08 3.17
C MET A 210 -6.83 9.16 2.76
N GLN A 211 -8.03 9.47 3.25
CA GLN A 211 -9.25 8.77 2.87
C GLN A 211 -10.01 9.60 1.83
N PHE A 212 -10.50 8.92 0.82
CA PHE A 212 -11.27 9.51 -0.27
C PHE A 212 -12.55 8.72 -0.48
N ARG A 213 -13.62 9.38 -0.94
CA ARG A 213 -14.85 8.75 -1.46
C ARG A 213 -15.00 9.05 -2.94
N LYS A 214 -15.87 8.31 -3.62
CA LYS A 214 -16.32 8.68 -4.98
C LYS A 214 -16.87 10.11 -5.01
N SER A 215 -16.66 10.84 -6.10
CA SER A 215 -17.21 12.19 -6.33
C SER A 215 -18.64 12.11 -6.86
#